data_de6130bfee65dac0faed60160a13af65
#
_entry.id   de6130bfee65dac0faed60160a13af65
#
_cell.length_a   1.000
_cell.length_b   1.000
_cell.length_c   1.000
_cell.angle_alpha   90.00
_cell.angle_beta   90.00
_cell.angle_gamma   90.00
#
_symmetry.space_group_name_H-M   'P 1'
#
loop_
_entity.id
_entity.type
_entity.pdbx_description
1 polymer ?
#
loop_
_entity_poly.entity_id
_entity_poly.type
_entity_poly.pdbx_seq_one_letter_code
_entity_poly.pdbx_strand_id
1 'polypeptide(L)'
;MAFIKFLKPKNTLEEGGRTAAIVQQDALEPEKTCPNCHRSFPLSKLWADRLVCQCGHHFRMKARQRIRSTVDKGSFRELFPSVHGQDPLDFPGYPEKIDTVRTASGEQEAVICGVAQIGGQECCLFAMEPSFMMGSMGSAVGEKITRLFEYALEHRMSVVGFTVSGGARMQEGLLSLMQMAKTSAAVKRHSDAGLLYIVVLTDPTTGGVTASFAMEADIILAEPGATVGFAGARVIEQTTRKTLPKGFQKAEFVLEHGFVDEVVPRAGQKKLLAQLLRLHHGGDRFEPDTI
;
A
#
# COMPACT_ATOMS: atom_id res chain seq x y z
N MET A 1 0.24 72.96 -13.33
CA MET A 1 -0.18 71.58 -13.52
C MET A 1 0.93 70.85 -14.24
N ALA A 2 1.67 70.00 -13.52
CA ALA A 2 2.79 69.25 -14.07
C ALA A 2 2.29 67.87 -14.56
N PHE A 3 2.43 67.61 -15.84
CA PHE A 3 2.13 66.28 -16.46
C PHE A 3 3.21 65.28 -16.08
N ILE A 4 2.85 64.28 -15.28
CA ILE A 4 3.75 63.12 -15.04
C ILE A 4 3.68 62.24 -16.28
N LYS A 5 4.78 62.21 -17.08
CA LYS A 5 4.98 61.22 -18.14
C LYS A 5 5.24 59.85 -17.50
N PHE A 6 4.26 58.95 -17.64
CA PHE A 6 4.48 57.53 -17.38
C PHE A 6 5.51 56.99 -18.41
N LEU A 7 6.71 56.67 -17.97
CA LEU A 7 7.69 55.92 -18.74
C LEU A 7 7.16 54.46 -18.83
N LYS A 8 6.79 54.04 -20.05
CA LYS A 8 6.55 52.61 -20.31
C LYS A 8 7.85 51.84 -20.09
N PRO A 9 7.84 50.70 -19.35
CA PRO A 9 9.03 49.87 -19.25
C PRO A 9 9.41 49.40 -20.66
N LYS A 10 10.69 49.56 -21.06
CA LYS A 10 11.19 49.06 -22.32
C LYS A 10 11.16 47.53 -22.30
N ASN A 11 10.46 46.94 -23.27
CA ASN A 11 10.45 45.50 -23.48
C ASN A 11 11.75 45.11 -24.19
N THR A 12 12.71 44.61 -23.44
CA THR A 12 14.04 44.18 -23.94
C THR A 12 13.98 42.96 -24.88
N LEU A 13 12.79 42.35 -25.08
CA LEU A 13 12.59 41.24 -26.01
C LEU A 13 12.38 41.70 -27.48
N GLU A 14 12.08 43.01 -27.72
CA GLU A 14 11.85 43.53 -29.04
C GLU A 14 13.11 44.15 -29.71
N GLU A 15 14.17 44.39 -28.96
CA GLU A 15 15.45 44.92 -29.50
C GLU A 15 16.48 43.81 -29.53
N GLY A 16 16.46 42.92 -30.55
CA GLY A 16 17.55 42.03 -31.03
C GLY A 16 18.75 41.71 -30.12
N GLY A 17 18.57 41.81 -28.82
CA GLY A 17 19.56 41.46 -27.82
C GLY A 17 19.64 39.95 -27.70
N ARG A 18 20.84 39.40 -27.86
CA ARG A 18 21.23 38.01 -27.67
C ARG A 18 20.28 37.28 -26.75
N THR A 19 19.59 36.27 -27.29
CA THR A 19 18.93 35.24 -26.49
C THR A 19 19.94 34.75 -25.46
N ALA A 20 19.79 35.18 -24.22
CA ALA A 20 20.44 34.50 -23.11
C ALA A 20 19.99 33.05 -23.24
N ALA A 21 20.94 32.19 -23.60
CA ALA A 21 20.69 30.76 -23.51
C ALA A 21 20.10 30.54 -22.10
N ILE A 22 18.84 30.12 -22.06
CA ILE A 22 18.27 29.57 -20.86
C ILE A 22 19.15 28.38 -20.58
N VAL A 23 20.14 28.57 -19.71
CA VAL A 23 20.83 27.46 -19.08
C VAL A 23 19.70 26.76 -18.37
N GLN A 24 19.16 25.70 -18.99
CA GLN A 24 18.43 24.68 -18.28
C GLN A 24 19.42 24.27 -17.19
N GLN A 25 19.26 24.85 -16.00
CA GLN A 25 19.76 24.21 -14.80
C GLN A 25 19.09 22.85 -14.82
N ASP A 26 19.85 21.82 -15.20
CA ASP A 26 19.44 20.45 -14.99
C ASP A 26 19.01 20.38 -13.55
N ALA A 27 17.70 20.36 -13.33
CA ALA A 27 17.13 20.24 -12.01
C ALA A 27 17.69 18.94 -11.47
N LEU A 28 18.60 19.02 -10.50
CA LEU A 28 19.24 17.86 -9.90
C LEU A 28 18.14 16.87 -9.55
N GLU A 29 18.23 15.69 -10.14
CA GLU A 29 17.22 14.66 -9.92
C GLU A 29 17.10 14.39 -8.42
N PRO A 30 15.87 14.33 -7.84
CA PRO A 30 15.69 14.06 -6.44
C PRO A 30 16.34 12.73 -6.06
N GLU A 31 17.14 12.75 -4.99
CA GLU A 31 17.78 11.56 -4.46
C GLU A 31 17.07 11.05 -3.20
N LYS A 32 17.22 9.77 -2.94
CA LYS A 32 16.76 9.13 -1.71
C LYS A 32 17.89 8.36 -1.04
N THR A 33 18.12 8.66 0.23
CA THR A 33 19.14 7.98 1.04
C THR A 33 18.57 6.71 1.66
N CYS A 34 19.30 5.63 1.56
CA CYS A 34 18.93 4.35 2.16
C CYS A 34 19.18 4.39 3.69
N PRO A 35 18.18 4.09 4.52
CA PRO A 35 18.35 4.10 5.98
C PRO A 35 19.23 2.95 6.48
N ASN A 36 19.42 1.89 5.69
CA ASN A 36 20.22 0.73 6.09
C ASN A 36 21.71 0.88 5.73
N CYS A 37 22.05 1.33 4.52
CA CYS A 37 23.45 1.43 4.06
C CYS A 37 23.93 2.86 3.85
N HIS A 38 23.09 3.86 4.12
CA HIS A 38 23.34 5.31 4.03
C HIS A 38 23.81 5.83 2.66
N ARG A 39 23.71 5.03 1.59
CA ARG A 39 23.97 5.46 0.22
C ARG A 39 22.75 6.18 -0.35
N SER A 40 23.01 7.27 -1.10
CA SER A 40 21.98 8.00 -1.84
C SER A 40 21.90 7.51 -3.28
N PHE A 41 20.68 7.50 -3.82
CA PHE A 41 20.40 7.06 -5.19
C PHE A 41 19.40 8.01 -5.83
N PRO A 42 19.58 8.32 -7.12
CA PRO A 42 18.58 9.01 -7.91
C PRO A 42 17.24 8.24 -7.89
N LEU A 43 16.13 8.96 -7.82
CA LEU A 43 14.80 8.32 -7.79
C LEU A 43 14.52 7.47 -9.03
N SER A 44 14.97 7.89 -10.22
CA SER A 44 14.83 7.13 -11.47
C SER A 44 15.46 5.75 -11.36
N LYS A 45 16.67 5.67 -10.79
CA LYS A 45 17.37 4.40 -10.57
C LYS A 45 16.62 3.52 -9.58
N LEU A 46 16.18 4.09 -8.45
CA LEU A 46 15.37 3.35 -7.48
C LEU A 46 14.06 2.84 -8.06
N TRP A 47 13.47 3.60 -8.99
CA TRP A 47 12.27 3.17 -9.71
C TRP A 47 12.54 1.97 -10.63
N ALA A 48 13.63 2.00 -11.40
CA ALA A 48 14.06 0.88 -12.23
C ALA A 48 14.27 -0.39 -11.38
N ASP A 49 14.83 -0.23 -10.19
CA ASP A 49 15.07 -1.29 -9.21
C ASP A 49 13.85 -1.56 -8.29
N ARG A 50 12.63 -1.13 -8.68
CA ARG A 50 11.38 -1.33 -7.94
C ARG A 50 11.44 -0.82 -6.49
N LEU A 51 12.13 0.29 -6.24
CA LEU A 51 12.38 0.86 -4.93
C LEU A 51 13.07 -0.12 -3.96
N VAL A 52 14.01 -0.90 -4.47
CA VAL A 52 14.88 -1.78 -3.67
C VAL A 52 16.31 -1.25 -3.74
N CYS A 53 16.93 -1.06 -2.58
CA CYS A 53 18.34 -0.67 -2.51
C CYS A 53 19.26 -1.84 -2.88
N GLN A 54 20.44 -1.55 -3.38
CA GLN A 54 21.49 -2.56 -3.65
C GLN A 54 21.88 -3.38 -2.40
N CYS A 55 21.65 -2.86 -1.18
CA CYS A 55 21.84 -3.60 0.07
C CYS A 55 20.66 -4.52 0.43
N GLY A 56 19.63 -4.63 -0.41
CA GLY A 56 18.45 -5.43 -0.14
C GLY A 56 17.33 -4.68 0.61
N HIS A 57 17.55 -3.43 1.07
CA HIS A 57 16.49 -2.68 1.77
C HIS A 57 15.36 -2.31 0.81
N HIS A 58 14.13 -2.64 1.19
CA HIS A 58 12.90 -2.31 0.47
C HIS A 58 12.35 -0.98 0.97
N PHE A 59 12.40 0.07 0.16
CA PHE A 59 11.74 1.33 0.48
C PHE A 59 10.21 1.19 0.40
N ARG A 60 9.48 1.99 1.19
CA ARG A 60 8.02 2.06 1.08
C ARG A 60 7.61 2.48 -0.32
N MET A 61 6.59 1.82 -0.83
CA MET A 61 6.05 2.03 -2.18
C MET A 61 4.60 2.51 -2.06
N LYS A 62 4.23 3.53 -2.84
CA LYS A 62 2.84 4.00 -2.92
C LYS A 62 1.93 2.93 -3.55
N ALA A 63 0.65 2.94 -3.19
CA ALA A 63 -0.33 1.96 -3.65
C ALA A 63 -0.42 1.86 -5.18
N ARG A 64 -0.56 2.98 -5.90
CA ARG A 64 -0.61 2.96 -7.38
C ARG A 64 0.68 2.45 -8.03
N GLN A 65 1.81 2.66 -7.39
CA GLN A 65 3.09 2.15 -7.85
C GLN A 65 3.16 0.63 -7.67
N ARG A 66 2.68 0.14 -6.51
CA ARG A 66 2.55 -1.28 -6.21
C ARG A 66 1.67 -1.97 -7.27
N ILE A 67 0.50 -1.43 -7.52
CA ILE A 67 -0.42 -1.94 -8.53
C ILE A 67 0.28 -2.00 -9.89
N ARG A 68 0.85 -0.90 -10.39
CA ARG A 68 1.54 -0.86 -11.70
C ARG A 68 2.69 -1.86 -11.83
N SER A 69 3.41 -2.14 -10.72
CA SER A 69 4.55 -3.07 -10.76
C SER A 69 4.13 -4.54 -10.70
N THR A 70 2.90 -4.83 -10.30
CA THR A 70 2.40 -6.19 -10.05
C THR A 70 1.44 -6.66 -11.13
N VAL A 71 0.49 -5.84 -11.53
CA VAL A 71 -0.55 -6.24 -12.48
C VAL A 71 -0.07 -6.22 -13.94
N ASP A 72 -0.82 -6.79 -14.82
CA ASP A 72 -0.59 -6.73 -16.26
C ASP A 72 -0.97 -5.35 -16.79
N LYS A 73 -0.21 -4.85 -17.77
CA LYS A 73 -0.36 -3.48 -18.27
C LYS A 73 -1.79 -3.22 -18.77
N GLY A 74 -2.44 -2.21 -18.19
CA GLY A 74 -3.79 -1.78 -18.60
C GLY A 74 -4.94 -2.64 -18.05
N SER A 75 -4.65 -3.68 -17.24
CA SER A 75 -5.69 -4.57 -16.71
C SER A 75 -6.40 -4.04 -15.46
N PHE A 76 -5.82 -3.06 -14.75
CA PHE A 76 -6.39 -2.58 -13.50
C PHE A 76 -7.60 -1.67 -13.72
N ARG A 77 -8.72 -2.04 -13.10
CA ARG A 77 -9.94 -1.23 -13.01
C ARG A 77 -10.27 -0.99 -11.54
N GLU A 78 -10.18 0.28 -11.13
CA GLU A 78 -10.46 0.68 -9.74
C GLU A 78 -11.93 0.47 -9.38
N LEU A 79 -12.19 -0.04 -8.19
CA LEU A 79 -13.52 -0.18 -7.57
C LEU A 79 -13.65 0.76 -6.38
N PHE A 80 -14.85 1.26 -6.16
CA PHE A 80 -15.24 2.09 -5.01
C PHE A 80 -14.42 3.38 -4.84
N PRO A 81 -14.09 4.14 -5.90
CA PRO A 81 -13.30 5.36 -5.78
C PRO A 81 -14.02 6.46 -4.97
N SER A 82 -15.35 6.42 -4.91
CA SER A 82 -16.16 7.38 -4.15
C SER A 82 -16.23 7.10 -2.64
N VAL A 83 -15.79 5.91 -2.19
CA VAL A 83 -15.75 5.60 -0.76
C VAL A 83 -14.51 6.23 -0.15
N HIS A 84 -14.71 7.20 0.72
CA HIS A 84 -13.66 7.97 1.39
C HIS A 84 -14.03 8.28 2.84
N GLY A 85 -13.00 8.49 3.67
CA GLY A 85 -13.15 8.80 5.08
C GLY A 85 -13.87 10.13 5.32
N GLN A 86 -14.64 10.14 6.39
CA GLN A 86 -15.28 11.31 6.96
C GLN A 86 -14.85 11.42 8.42
N ASP A 87 -15.24 12.51 9.09
CA ASP A 87 -15.06 12.63 10.54
C ASP A 87 -16.36 12.30 11.27
N PRO A 88 -16.57 11.04 11.69
CA PRO A 88 -17.82 10.64 12.32
C PRO A 88 -17.90 11.02 13.81
N LEU A 89 -16.79 11.52 14.39
CA LEU A 89 -16.69 11.80 15.84
C LEU A 89 -16.38 13.27 16.14
N ASP A 90 -16.37 14.13 15.13
CA ASP A 90 -15.95 15.54 15.24
C ASP A 90 -14.60 15.69 15.97
N PHE A 91 -13.62 14.84 15.57
CA PHE A 91 -12.32 14.83 16.21
C PHE A 91 -11.51 16.07 15.86
N PRO A 92 -11.00 16.84 16.85
CA PRO A 92 -10.33 18.11 16.61
C PRO A 92 -9.17 18.01 15.60
N GLY A 93 -9.26 18.82 14.51
CA GLY A 93 -8.25 18.93 13.47
C GLY A 93 -8.19 17.71 12.51
N TYR A 94 -9.13 16.79 12.60
CA TYR A 94 -9.14 15.61 11.72
C TYR A 94 -9.58 15.92 10.29
N PRO A 95 -10.63 16.75 10.04
CA PRO A 95 -11.00 17.16 8.69
C PRO A 95 -9.85 17.80 7.92
N GLU A 96 -9.16 18.77 8.53
CA GLU A 96 -8.03 19.48 7.92
C GLU A 96 -6.86 18.52 7.65
N LYS A 97 -6.65 17.57 8.54
CA LYS A 97 -5.63 16.52 8.36
C LYS A 97 -5.97 15.61 7.19
N ILE A 98 -7.24 15.20 7.05
CA ILE A 98 -7.69 14.40 5.91
C ILE A 98 -7.43 15.15 4.60
N ASP A 99 -7.81 16.41 4.50
CA ASP A 99 -7.65 17.21 3.29
C ASP A 99 -6.18 17.44 2.93
N THR A 100 -5.34 17.70 3.94
CA THR A 100 -3.89 17.82 3.77
C THR A 100 -3.30 16.52 3.21
N VAL A 101 -3.70 15.38 3.77
CA VAL A 101 -3.18 14.08 3.35
C VAL A 101 -3.69 13.67 1.97
N ARG A 102 -4.96 13.95 1.64
CA ARG A 102 -5.51 13.77 0.29
C ARG A 102 -4.70 14.53 -0.75
N THR A 103 -4.43 15.79 -0.47
CA THR A 103 -3.63 16.65 -1.36
C THR A 103 -2.20 16.11 -1.52
N ALA A 104 -1.54 15.73 -0.43
CA ALA A 104 -0.16 15.26 -0.44
C ALA A 104 0.02 13.87 -1.04
N SER A 105 -0.92 12.95 -0.80
CA SER A 105 -0.87 11.58 -1.34
C SER A 105 -1.37 11.49 -2.78
N GLY A 106 -2.35 12.32 -3.14
CA GLY A 106 -3.13 12.24 -4.38
C GLY A 106 -4.21 11.15 -4.32
N GLU A 107 -4.49 10.60 -3.13
CA GLU A 107 -5.46 9.53 -2.94
C GLU A 107 -6.62 9.96 -2.04
N GLN A 108 -7.79 9.36 -2.25
CA GLN A 108 -8.98 9.67 -1.46
C GLN A 108 -8.98 8.95 -0.10
N GLU A 109 -8.28 7.81 0.00
CA GLU A 109 -8.20 7.01 1.22
C GLU A 109 -6.93 6.14 1.25
N ALA A 110 -6.63 5.56 2.41
CA ALA A 110 -5.44 4.76 2.67
C ALA A 110 -5.45 3.36 2.00
N VAL A 111 -6.39 3.09 1.11
CA VAL A 111 -6.43 1.86 0.31
C VAL A 111 -7.04 2.09 -1.07
N ILE A 112 -6.45 1.47 -2.08
CA ILE A 112 -6.99 1.39 -3.44
C ILE A 112 -7.43 -0.04 -3.67
N CYS A 113 -8.66 -0.23 -4.11
CA CYS A 113 -9.27 -1.52 -4.43
C CYS A 113 -9.63 -1.59 -5.91
N GLY A 114 -9.54 -2.76 -6.52
CA GLY A 114 -9.92 -2.93 -7.92
C GLY A 114 -9.87 -4.37 -8.39
N VAL A 115 -10.13 -4.57 -9.68
CA VAL A 115 -9.96 -5.83 -10.40
C VAL A 115 -8.76 -5.68 -11.33
N ALA A 116 -7.98 -6.73 -11.47
CA ALA A 116 -6.78 -6.74 -12.29
C ALA A 116 -6.47 -8.14 -12.83
N GLN A 117 -5.49 -8.20 -13.73
CA GLN A 117 -4.86 -9.45 -14.11
C GLN A 117 -3.40 -9.48 -13.64
N ILE A 118 -2.95 -10.63 -13.15
CA ILE A 118 -1.56 -10.89 -12.77
C ILE A 118 -1.10 -12.13 -13.52
N GLY A 119 -0.27 -11.94 -14.54
CA GLY A 119 0.17 -13.02 -15.42
C GLY A 119 -1.00 -13.70 -16.15
N GLY A 120 -1.97 -12.92 -16.61
CA GLY A 120 -3.17 -13.38 -17.29
C GLY A 120 -4.27 -13.94 -16.37
N GLN A 121 -4.03 -14.05 -15.06
CA GLN A 121 -5.03 -14.54 -14.09
C GLN A 121 -5.80 -13.35 -13.51
N GLU A 122 -7.13 -13.37 -13.63
CA GLU A 122 -8.00 -12.33 -13.10
C GLU A 122 -8.15 -12.47 -11.59
N CYS A 123 -8.09 -11.35 -10.87
CA CYS A 123 -8.26 -11.31 -9.42
C CYS A 123 -8.77 -9.95 -8.94
N CYS A 124 -9.42 -9.93 -7.80
CA CYS A 124 -9.60 -8.71 -7.02
C CYS A 124 -8.28 -8.35 -6.33
N LEU A 125 -7.98 -7.05 -6.26
CA LEU A 125 -6.72 -6.58 -5.70
C LEU A 125 -6.96 -5.36 -4.82
N PHE A 126 -6.27 -5.32 -3.67
CA PHE A 126 -6.13 -4.10 -2.89
C PHE A 126 -4.67 -3.78 -2.60
N ALA A 127 -4.35 -2.49 -2.53
CA ALA A 127 -3.06 -2.00 -2.08
C ALA A 127 -3.25 -0.83 -1.13
N MET A 128 -2.68 -0.92 0.07
CA MET A 128 -2.73 0.15 1.06
C MET A 128 -1.72 1.25 0.75
N GLU A 129 -2.06 2.50 1.09
CA GLU A 129 -1.27 3.69 0.76
C GLU A 129 -0.55 4.23 2.00
N PRO A 130 0.77 4.08 2.09
CA PRO A 130 1.53 4.55 3.26
C PRO A 130 1.57 6.06 3.42
N SER A 131 1.41 6.82 2.32
CA SER A 131 1.40 8.29 2.37
C SER A 131 0.08 8.85 2.93
N PHE A 132 -0.98 8.03 2.98
CA PHE A 132 -2.25 8.41 3.58
C PHE A 132 -2.29 7.93 5.04
N MET A 133 -1.93 8.80 5.98
CA MET A 133 -1.92 8.54 7.43
C MET A 133 -1.27 7.20 7.82
N MET A 134 -0.15 6.86 7.19
CA MET A 134 0.59 5.61 7.35
C MET A 134 -0.27 4.35 7.08
N GLY A 135 -1.19 4.40 6.13
CA GLY A 135 -2.05 3.26 5.83
C GLY A 135 -3.01 2.89 6.96
N SER A 136 -3.33 3.81 7.88
CA SER A 136 -4.19 3.49 9.03
C SER A 136 -5.60 3.11 8.60
N MET A 137 -6.15 2.06 9.23
CA MET A 137 -7.48 1.55 8.97
C MET A 137 -8.53 2.41 9.68
N GLY A 138 -9.24 3.24 8.94
CA GLY A 138 -10.47 3.91 9.34
C GLY A 138 -11.70 3.22 8.76
N SER A 139 -12.87 3.79 9.01
CA SER A 139 -14.17 3.26 8.56
C SER A 139 -14.23 3.05 7.05
N ALA A 140 -13.70 4.00 6.27
CA ALA A 140 -13.69 3.89 4.81
C ALA A 140 -12.72 2.84 4.29
N VAL A 141 -11.56 2.63 4.94
CA VAL A 141 -10.64 1.52 4.60
C VAL A 141 -11.34 0.19 4.83
N GLY A 142 -11.93 -0.01 6.01
CA GLY A 142 -12.67 -1.23 6.32
C GLY A 142 -13.85 -1.47 5.37
N GLU A 143 -14.57 -0.40 4.99
CA GLU A 143 -15.66 -0.47 4.00
C GLU A 143 -15.15 -0.92 2.63
N LYS A 144 -14.08 -0.30 2.12
CA LYS A 144 -13.50 -0.65 0.80
C LYS A 144 -13.00 -2.10 0.77
N ILE A 145 -12.32 -2.55 1.83
CA ILE A 145 -11.85 -3.95 1.95
C ILE A 145 -13.05 -4.91 2.00
N THR A 146 -14.05 -4.62 2.84
CA THR A 146 -15.27 -5.45 2.95
C THR A 146 -15.97 -5.57 1.59
N ARG A 147 -16.22 -4.45 0.92
CA ARG A 147 -16.87 -4.45 -0.41
C ARG A 147 -16.04 -5.18 -1.46
N LEU A 148 -14.69 -5.13 -1.37
CA LEU A 148 -13.85 -5.88 -2.29
C LEU A 148 -14.02 -7.38 -2.12
N PHE A 149 -14.06 -7.88 -0.88
CA PHE A 149 -14.30 -9.30 -0.59
C PHE A 149 -15.72 -9.73 -0.97
N GLU A 150 -16.73 -8.88 -0.77
CA GLU A 150 -18.09 -9.12 -1.21
C GLU A 150 -18.19 -9.19 -2.75
N TYR A 151 -17.53 -8.26 -3.45
CA TYR A 151 -17.42 -8.29 -4.90
C TYR A 151 -16.70 -9.55 -5.40
N ALA A 152 -15.59 -9.92 -4.74
CA ALA A 152 -14.83 -11.13 -5.07
C ALA A 152 -15.68 -12.40 -4.86
N LEU A 153 -16.47 -12.45 -3.80
CA LEU A 153 -17.39 -13.55 -3.50
C LEU A 153 -18.47 -13.67 -4.59
N GLU A 154 -19.11 -12.56 -4.95
CA GLU A 154 -20.17 -12.52 -5.97
C GLU A 154 -19.66 -12.99 -7.35
N HIS A 155 -18.43 -12.59 -7.71
CA HIS A 155 -17.82 -12.91 -9.00
C HIS A 155 -16.92 -14.15 -8.96
N ARG A 156 -16.85 -14.86 -7.81
CA ARG A 156 -16.01 -16.03 -7.58
C ARG A 156 -14.54 -15.81 -7.91
N MET A 157 -13.99 -14.69 -7.48
CA MET A 157 -12.62 -14.28 -7.78
C MET A 157 -11.71 -14.47 -6.56
N SER A 158 -10.44 -14.79 -6.81
CA SER A 158 -9.39 -14.70 -5.79
C SER A 158 -9.11 -13.26 -5.39
N VAL A 159 -8.62 -13.05 -4.17
CA VAL A 159 -8.19 -11.73 -3.69
C VAL A 159 -6.68 -11.71 -3.50
N VAL A 160 -6.01 -10.64 -3.96
CA VAL A 160 -4.59 -10.37 -3.69
C VAL A 160 -4.48 -9.05 -2.95
N GLY A 161 -3.87 -9.05 -1.77
CA GLY A 161 -3.72 -7.87 -0.92
C GLY A 161 -2.27 -7.44 -0.72
N PHE A 162 -2.03 -6.13 -0.69
CA PHE A 162 -0.76 -5.55 -0.23
C PHE A 162 -1.04 -4.65 0.95
N THR A 163 -0.51 -5.01 2.11
CA THR A 163 -0.73 -4.27 3.35
C THR A 163 0.45 -3.37 3.68
N VAL A 164 0.15 -2.19 4.18
CA VAL A 164 1.07 -1.30 4.87
C VAL A 164 0.25 -0.47 5.85
N SER A 165 0.52 -0.58 7.15
CA SER A 165 -0.30 0.11 8.14
C SER A 165 0.40 0.30 9.47
N GLY A 166 0.15 1.47 10.09
CA GLY A 166 0.44 1.71 11.49
C GLY A 166 -0.65 1.20 12.46
N GLY A 167 -1.76 0.64 11.93
CA GLY A 167 -2.86 0.10 12.73
C GLY A 167 -4.20 0.83 12.53
N ALA A 168 -5.07 0.76 13.53
CA ALA A 168 -6.38 1.42 13.52
C ALA A 168 -6.23 2.95 13.59
N ARG A 169 -7.11 3.67 12.90
CA ARG A 169 -7.11 5.14 12.83
C ARG A 169 -7.64 5.75 14.12
N MET A 170 -6.74 6.34 14.91
CA MET A 170 -7.06 6.85 16.25
C MET A 170 -8.18 7.91 16.24
N GLN A 171 -8.25 8.76 15.22
CA GLN A 171 -9.24 9.82 15.10
C GLN A 171 -10.68 9.31 14.94
N GLU A 172 -10.84 8.07 14.50
CA GLU A 172 -12.14 7.42 14.36
C GLU A 172 -12.47 6.50 15.56
N GLY A 173 -11.65 6.50 16.59
CA GLY A 173 -11.90 5.82 17.87
C GLY A 173 -12.36 4.38 17.71
N LEU A 174 -13.44 4.02 18.40
CA LEU A 174 -14.01 2.66 18.38
C LEU A 174 -14.48 2.23 16.99
N LEU A 175 -14.92 3.17 16.14
CA LEU A 175 -15.35 2.85 14.76
C LEU A 175 -14.23 2.23 13.94
N SER A 176 -12.99 2.70 14.13
CA SER A 176 -11.83 2.09 13.46
C SER A 176 -11.51 0.69 13.99
N LEU A 177 -11.72 0.43 15.28
CA LEU A 177 -11.53 -0.91 15.84
C LEU A 177 -12.62 -1.90 15.36
N MET A 178 -13.86 -1.44 15.18
CA MET A 178 -14.94 -2.28 14.65
C MET A 178 -14.69 -2.72 13.20
N GLN A 179 -13.80 -2.04 12.46
CA GLN A 179 -13.44 -2.47 11.12
C GLN A 179 -12.69 -3.81 11.11
N MET A 180 -11.99 -4.17 12.19
CA MET A 180 -11.37 -5.50 12.30
C MET A 180 -12.43 -6.59 12.17
N ALA A 181 -13.45 -6.56 12.99
CA ALA A 181 -14.54 -7.56 12.95
C ALA A 181 -15.27 -7.56 11.59
N LYS A 182 -15.50 -6.37 11.00
CA LYS A 182 -16.17 -6.22 9.72
C LYS A 182 -15.38 -6.85 8.58
N THR A 183 -14.08 -6.58 8.49
CA THR A 183 -13.22 -7.14 7.44
C THR A 183 -13.01 -8.64 7.63
N SER A 184 -12.79 -9.11 8.86
CA SER A 184 -12.67 -10.55 9.18
C SER A 184 -13.91 -11.34 8.79
N ALA A 185 -15.12 -10.78 9.03
CA ALA A 185 -16.36 -11.42 8.60
C ALA A 185 -16.47 -11.52 7.06
N ALA A 186 -15.96 -10.54 6.31
CA ALA A 186 -15.94 -10.59 4.86
C ALA A 186 -14.92 -11.61 4.32
N VAL A 187 -13.71 -11.64 4.90
CA VAL A 187 -12.68 -12.66 4.60
C VAL A 187 -13.24 -14.07 4.87
N LYS A 188 -13.87 -14.27 6.03
CA LYS A 188 -14.45 -15.58 6.39
C LYS A 188 -15.48 -16.07 5.35
N ARG A 189 -16.40 -15.20 4.93
CA ARG A 189 -17.40 -15.57 3.90
C ARG A 189 -16.75 -15.92 2.56
N HIS A 190 -15.69 -15.23 2.18
CA HIS A 190 -14.92 -15.50 0.96
C HIS A 190 -14.21 -16.86 1.07
N SER A 191 -13.56 -17.14 2.20
CA SER A 191 -12.91 -18.42 2.49
C SER A 191 -13.90 -19.58 2.53
N ASP A 192 -15.08 -19.40 3.16
CA ASP A 192 -16.14 -20.44 3.20
C ASP A 192 -16.67 -20.80 1.81
N ALA A 193 -16.56 -19.90 0.85
CA ALA A 193 -16.89 -20.16 -0.56
C ALA A 193 -15.77 -20.89 -1.32
N GLY A 194 -14.66 -21.25 -0.66
CA GLY A 194 -13.51 -21.91 -1.24
C GLY A 194 -12.70 -21.03 -2.18
N LEU A 195 -12.69 -19.72 -1.97
CA LEU A 195 -11.98 -18.76 -2.79
C LEU A 195 -10.65 -18.36 -2.15
N LEU A 196 -9.61 -18.25 -2.98
CA LEU A 196 -8.25 -17.98 -2.53
C LEU A 196 -8.05 -16.51 -2.13
N TYR A 197 -7.45 -16.29 -0.97
CA TYR A 197 -6.92 -15.01 -0.55
C TYR A 197 -5.40 -15.08 -0.32
N ILE A 198 -4.64 -14.24 -1.02
CA ILE A 198 -3.18 -14.08 -0.86
C ILE A 198 -2.90 -12.68 -0.36
N VAL A 199 -2.05 -12.55 0.65
CA VAL A 199 -1.60 -11.25 1.14
C VAL A 199 -0.08 -11.13 1.06
N VAL A 200 0.42 -9.93 0.75
CA VAL A 200 1.83 -9.55 0.84
C VAL A 200 1.97 -8.47 1.91
N LEU A 201 2.57 -8.82 3.02
CA LEU A 201 2.84 -7.90 4.12
C LEU A 201 4.04 -7.02 3.79
N THR A 202 3.88 -5.70 3.87
CA THR A 202 4.96 -4.75 3.59
C THR A 202 5.26 -3.88 4.82
N ASP A 203 6.35 -3.11 4.78
CA ASP A 203 6.85 -2.37 5.95
C ASP A 203 6.15 -1.01 6.17
N PRO A 204 5.55 -0.80 7.37
CA PRO A 204 5.16 -1.78 8.38
C PRO A 204 3.75 -2.32 8.14
N THR A 205 3.44 -3.52 8.66
CA THR A 205 2.06 -4.00 8.82
C THR A 205 1.83 -4.31 10.30
N THR A 206 1.09 -3.44 11.00
CA THR A 206 0.96 -3.50 12.46
C THR A 206 -0.47 -3.21 12.95
N GLY A 207 -0.70 -3.45 14.22
CA GLY A 207 -1.93 -3.09 14.95
C GLY A 207 -3.17 -3.81 14.45
N GLY A 208 -4.28 -3.08 14.34
CA GLY A 208 -5.56 -3.64 13.94
C GLY A 208 -5.59 -4.27 12.54
N VAL A 209 -4.73 -3.83 11.63
CA VAL A 209 -4.60 -4.45 10.30
C VAL A 209 -3.97 -5.83 10.40
N THR A 210 -2.91 -6.00 11.19
CA THR A 210 -2.33 -7.32 11.46
C THR A 210 -3.31 -8.22 12.21
N ALA A 211 -4.06 -7.66 13.18
CA ALA A 211 -5.03 -8.43 13.96
C ALA A 211 -6.36 -8.69 13.24
N SER A 212 -6.39 -8.55 11.92
CA SER A 212 -7.55 -8.81 11.07
C SER A 212 -7.11 -9.28 9.68
N PHE A 213 -7.69 -8.75 8.63
CA PHE A 213 -7.53 -9.21 7.26
C PHE A 213 -6.07 -9.43 6.78
N ALA A 214 -5.06 -8.81 7.39
CA ALA A 214 -3.67 -9.02 6.96
C ALA A 214 -3.08 -10.38 7.38
N MET A 215 -3.63 -11.04 8.41
CA MET A 215 -3.16 -12.34 8.89
C MET A 215 -4.23 -13.45 8.74
N GLU A 216 -5.27 -13.18 7.96
CA GLU A 216 -6.38 -14.12 7.72
C GLU A 216 -6.38 -14.70 6.29
N ALA A 217 -5.30 -14.46 5.53
CA ALA A 217 -5.16 -15.00 4.18
C ALA A 217 -4.80 -16.49 4.19
N ASP A 218 -5.18 -17.19 3.12
CA ASP A 218 -4.79 -18.60 2.90
C ASP A 218 -3.29 -18.73 2.63
N ILE A 219 -2.68 -17.71 2.00
CA ILE A 219 -1.24 -17.62 1.75
C ILE A 219 -0.76 -16.22 2.18
N ILE A 220 0.17 -16.20 3.12
CA ILE A 220 0.72 -14.99 3.71
C ILE A 220 2.18 -14.83 3.31
N LEU A 221 2.47 -13.88 2.44
CA LEU A 221 3.81 -13.52 2.00
C LEU A 221 4.28 -12.25 2.71
N ALA A 222 5.58 -12.06 2.86
CA ALA A 222 6.13 -10.82 3.39
C ALA A 222 7.28 -10.28 2.52
N GLU A 223 7.47 -8.96 2.50
CA GLU A 223 8.68 -8.36 1.93
C GLU A 223 9.87 -8.51 2.89
N PRO A 224 11.09 -8.74 2.38
CA PRO A 224 12.29 -8.79 3.22
C PRO A 224 12.41 -7.59 4.15
N GLY A 225 12.67 -7.86 5.43
CA GLY A 225 12.84 -6.86 6.47
C GLY A 225 11.58 -6.07 6.86
N ALA A 226 10.40 -6.41 6.32
CA ALA A 226 9.14 -5.79 6.73
C ALA A 226 8.88 -6.00 8.22
N THR A 227 8.36 -4.99 8.88
CA THR A 227 7.94 -5.07 10.28
C THR A 227 6.50 -5.57 10.33
N VAL A 228 6.28 -6.72 10.96
CA VAL A 228 4.97 -7.36 11.11
C VAL A 228 4.72 -7.64 12.58
N GLY A 229 3.65 -7.09 13.15
CA GLY A 229 3.32 -7.32 14.55
C GLY A 229 2.08 -6.55 15.00
N PHE A 230 1.55 -6.90 16.16
CA PHE A 230 0.41 -6.17 16.72
C PHE A 230 0.84 -4.88 17.39
N ALA A 231 1.53 -4.94 18.51
CA ALA A 231 2.10 -3.77 19.17
C ALA A 231 3.51 -3.49 18.64
N GLY A 232 3.87 -2.21 18.50
CA GLY A 232 5.24 -1.84 18.13
C GLY A 232 6.26 -2.29 19.18
N ALA A 233 7.46 -2.68 18.76
CA ALA A 233 8.54 -3.17 19.63
C ALA A 233 8.80 -2.26 20.83
N ARG A 234 8.85 -0.94 20.62
CA ARG A 234 9.03 0.04 21.70
C ARG A 234 7.94 -0.04 22.78
N VAL A 235 6.68 -0.23 22.39
CA VAL A 235 5.56 -0.36 23.34
C VAL A 235 5.69 -1.63 24.16
N ILE A 236 6.08 -2.74 23.51
CA ILE A 236 6.30 -4.02 24.18
C ILE A 236 7.44 -3.90 25.20
N GLU A 237 8.58 -3.34 24.82
CA GLU A 237 9.73 -3.14 25.73
C GLU A 237 9.36 -2.27 26.94
N GLN A 238 8.66 -1.16 26.71
CA GLN A 238 8.22 -0.27 27.79
C GLN A 238 7.21 -0.95 28.74
N THR A 239 6.31 -1.77 28.21
CA THR A 239 5.27 -2.45 29.02
C THR A 239 5.85 -3.64 29.76
N THR A 240 6.64 -4.46 29.08
CA THR A 240 7.19 -5.70 29.67
C THR A 240 8.51 -5.48 30.42
N ARG A 241 9.17 -4.33 30.20
CA ARG A 241 10.51 -4.01 30.71
C ARG A 241 11.57 -5.05 30.31
N LYS A 242 11.40 -5.70 29.17
CA LYS A 242 12.32 -6.69 28.61
C LYS A 242 12.90 -6.19 27.30
N THR A 243 14.17 -6.44 27.08
CA THR A 243 14.83 -6.22 25.80
C THR A 243 14.36 -7.28 24.82
N LEU A 244 13.97 -6.86 23.62
CA LEU A 244 13.49 -7.76 22.58
C LEU A 244 14.65 -8.41 21.82
N PRO A 245 14.48 -9.62 21.29
CA PRO A 245 15.49 -10.29 20.48
C PRO A 245 15.81 -9.45 19.23
N LYS A 246 17.04 -9.60 18.72
CA LYS A 246 17.44 -8.96 17.47
C LYS A 246 16.55 -9.46 16.32
N GLY A 247 16.06 -8.52 15.50
CA GLY A 247 15.17 -8.85 14.40
C GLY A 247 13.72 -9.14 14.80
N PHE A 248 13.34 -8.94 16.06
CA PHE A 248 11.97 -9.13 16.52
C PHE A 248 10.96 -8.39 15.63
N GLN A 249 9.89 -9.07 15.28
CA GLN A 249 8.84 -8.59 14.35
C GLN A 249 9.30 -8.35 12.90
N LYS A 250 10.52 -8.72 12.52
CA LYS A 250 10.91 -8.67 11.11
C LYS A 250 10.33 -9.86 10.33
N ALA A 251 10.15 -9.67 9.03
CA ALA A 251 9.59 -10.71 8.14
C ALA A 251 10.26 -12.07 8.32
N GLU A 252 11.59 -12.07 8.41
CA GLU A 252 12.39 -13.28 8.63
C GLU A 252 12.10 -13.93 9.99
N PHE A 253 11.96 -13.12 11.03
CA PHE A 253 11.61 -13.60 12.37
C PHE A 253 10.21 -14.21 12.41
N VAL A 254 9.22 -13.56 11.79
CA VAL A 254 7.84 -14.09 11.78
C VAL A 254 7.71 -15.32 10.88
N LEU A 255 8.55 -15.45 9.84
CA LEU A 255 8.67 -16.68 9.03
C LEU A 255 9.17 -17.85 9.88
N GLU A 256 10.27 -17.66 10.63
CA GLU A 256 10.82 -18.69 11.52
C GLU A 256 9.84 -19.17 12.59
N HIS A 257 8.86 -18.31 12.95
CA HIS A 257 7.81 -18.61 13.93
C HIS A 257 6.49 -19.08 13.30
N GLY A 258 6.46 -19.30 11.98
CA GLY A 258 5.29 -19.86 11.28
C GLY A 258 4.12 -18.90 11.08
N PHE A 259 4.33 -17.59 11.18
CA PHE A 259 3.28 -16.59 10.96
C PHE A 259 3.17 -16.13 9.51
N VAL A 260 4.16 -16.37 8.67
CA VAL A 260 4.12 -16.16 7.23
C VAL A 260 4.65 -17.39 6.49
N ASP A 261 4.20 -17.61 5.27
CA ASP A 261 4.57 -18.78 4.49
C ASP A 261 5.90 -18.59 3.75
N GLU A 262 6.17 -17.36 3.28
CA GLU A 262 7.41 -17.07 2.56
C GLU A 262 7.77 -15.58 2.63
N VAL A 263 9.09 -15.29 2.66
CA VAL A 263 9.64 -13.95 2.51
C VAL A 263 10.11 -13.75 1.07
N VAL A 264 9.38 -12.92 0.31
CA VAL A 264 9.54 -12.81 -1.15
C VAL A 264 10.05 -11.42 -1.54
N PRO A 265 11.25 -11.31 -2.12
CA PRO A 265 11.74 -10.07 -2.68
C PRO A 265 10.80 -9.51 -3.76
N ARG A 266 10.66 -8.20 -3.80
CA ARG A 266 9.72 -7.50 -4.69
C ARG A 266 9.84 -7.89 -6.16
N ALA A 267 11.05 -8.22 -6.62
CA ALA A 267 11.30 -8.67 -7.97
C ALA A 267 10.62 -10.00 -8.33
N GLY A 268 10.45 -10.90 -7.34
CA GLY A 268 9.84 -12.22 -7.51
C GLY A 268 8.32 -12.23 -7.37
N GLN A 269 7.73 -11.23 -6.72
CA GLN A 269 6.32 -11.24 -6.29
C GLN A 269 5.35 -11.46 -7.45
N LYS A 270 5.47 -10.71 -8.55
CA LYS A 270 4.54 -10.86 -9.70
C LYS A 270 4.53 -12.29 -10.24
N LYS A 271 5.70 -12.91 -10.39
CA LYS A 271 5.83 -14.28 -10.90
C LYS A 271 5.19 -15.30 -9.95
N LEU A 272 5.47 -15.16 -8.66
CA LEU A 272 4.91 -16.05 -7.63
C LEU A 272 3.39 -15.90 -7.54
N LEU A 273 2.87 -14.67 -7.46
CA LEU A 273 1.43 -14.40 -7.42
C LEU A 273 0.70 -14.98 -8.64
N ALA A 274 1.24 -14.79 -9.85
CA ALA A 274 0.70 -15.38 -11.07
C ALA A 274 0.66 -16.92 -11.03
N GLN A 275 1.70 -17.53 -10.47
CA GLN A 275 1.77 -18.98 -10.31
C GLN A 275 0.74 -19.50 -9.31
N LEU A 276 0.64 -18.86 -8.14
CA LEU A 276 -0.34 -19.22 -7.10
C LEU A 276 -1.78 -19.07 -7.60
N LEU A 277 -2.10 -17.95 -8.24
CA LEU A 277 -3.42 -17.75 -8.84
C LEU A 277 -3.75 -18.84 -9.86
N ARG A 278 -2.83 -19.16 -10.76
CA ARG A 278 -3.04 -20.20 -11.78
C ARG A 278 -3.28 -21.57 -11.16
N LEU A 279 -2.55 -21.94 -10.12
CA LEU A 279 -2.72 -23.24 -9.44
C LEU A 279 -4.11 -23.37 -8.80
N HIS A 280 -4.71 -22.27 -8.35
CA HIS A 280 -6.03 -22.27 -7.71
C HIS A 280 -7.19 -22.00 -8.67
N HIS A 281 -6.93 -21.45 -9.87
CA HIS A 281 -7.95 -21.28 -10.91
C HIS A 281 -8.09 -22.54 -11.79
N GLY A 282 -7.08 -23.39 -11.86
CA GLY A 282 -7.02 -24.55 -12.74
C GLY A 282 -7.52 -25.86 -12.14
N GLY A 283 -8.16 -25.83 -10.99
CA GLY A 283 -8.83 -27.00 -10.45
C GLY A 283 -10.12 -27.27 -11.22
N ASP A 284 -10.06 -28.07 -12.29
CA ASP A 284 -11.22 -28.84 -12.70
C ASP A 284 -11.80 -29.46 -11.42
N ARG A 285 -13.07 -29.19 -11.13
CA ARG A 285 -13.76 -29.82 -10.03
C ARG A 285 -13.60 -31.33 -10.22
N PHE A 286 -12.86 -31.94 -9.33
CA PHE A 286 -12.97 -33.37 -9.13
C PHE A 286 -14.44 -33.59 -8.73
N GLU A 287 -15.30 -33.89 -9.69
CA GLU A 287 -16.57 -34.50 -9.37
C GLU A 287 -16.21 -35.87 -8.82
N PRO A 288 -16.48 -36.15 -7.54
CA PRO A 288 -16.29 -37.51 -7.05
C PRO A 288 -17.24 -38.37 -7.89
N ASP A 289 -16.64 -39.30 -8.66
CA ASP A 289 -17.40 -40.35 -9.31
C ASP A 289 -18.32 -40.97 -8.27
N THR A 290 -19.61 -40.80 -8.46
CA THR A 290 -20.65 -41.47 -7.70
C THR A 290 -20.47 -42.98 -7.93
N ILE A 291 -19.86 -43.66 -6.96
CA ILE A 291 -19.88 -45.11 -6.85
C ILE A 291 -21.22 -45.58 -6.28
#